data_d7ca25703202a5fd32fcfee3473b65aa
#
_entry.id   d7ca25703202a5fd32fcfee3473b65aa
#
_cell.length_a   1.000
_cell.length_b   1.000
_cell.length_c   1.000
_cell.angle_alpha   90.00
_cell.angle_beta   90.00
_cell.angle_gamma   90.00
#
_symmetry.space_group_name_H-M   'P 1'
#
loop_
_entity.id
_entity.type
_entity.pdbx_description
1 polymer ?
#
loop_
_entity_poly.entity_id
_entity_poly.type
_entity_poly.pdbx_seq_one_letter_code
_entity_poly.pdbx_strand_id
1 'polypeptide(L)'
;GMTGYLYRSVITGTCAPATSGAGTLTVNTLPLVTVNPIDVTVCEGTGTSFSVTATGTGITYQWQEDSGSGFVNLANGGVYSNVTTATMSISNVVGKGGYRYRAVVSGTCSPASTSTSATLTEQKNAVVSVPPSDGTICAGNNTTFSVTATGTGLTYQWQQSTGGPFVNLANGGV
;
A
#
# COMPACT_ATOMS: atom_id res chain seq x y z
N GLY A 1 -21.37 26.39 -11.35
CA GLY A 1 -21.85 25.33 -12.25
C GLY A 1 -23.35 25.52 -12.56
N MET A 2 -23.86 24.87 -13.61
CA MET A 2 -25.26 25.02 -14.07
C MET A 2 -26.16 23.88 -13.59
N THR A 3 -25.73 23.04 -12.67
CA THR A 3 -26.55 21.96 -12.09
C THR A 3 -27.77 22.55 -11.40
N GLY A 4 -28.96 22.00 -11.67
CA GLY A 4 -30.22 22.44 -11.14
C GLY A 4 -30.95 23.54 -11.96
N TYR A 5 -30.33 24.02 -13.04
CA TYR A 5 -31.00 24.97 -13.91
C TYR A 5 -32.17 24.31 -14.62
N LEU A 6 -33.30 25.05 -14.71
CA LEU A 6 -34.50 24.62 -15.38
C LEU A 6 -34.60 25.30 -16.74
N TYR A 7 -34.91 24.53 -17.75
CA TYR A 7 -35.11 24.99 -19.13
C TYR A 7 -36.52 24.66 -19.61
N ARG A 8 -37.19 25.61 -20.19
CA ARG A 8 -38.50 25.43 -20.86
C ARG A 8 -38.55 26.21 -22.15
N SER A 9 -39.42 25.82 -23.04
CA SER A 9 -39.71 26.54 -24.28
C SER A 9 -41.03 27.25 -24.20
N VAL A 10 -41.10 28.47 -24.75
CA VAL A 10 -42.35 29.19 -25.04
C VAL A 10 -42.46 29.23 -26.55
N ILE A 11 -43.60 28.71 -27.07
CA ILE A 11 -43.89 28.62 -28.50
C ILE A 11 -44.99 29.63 -28.77
N THR A 12 -44.70 30.57 -29.67
CA THR A 12 -45.66 31.58 -30.12
C THR A 12 -46.10 31.30 -31.56
N GLY A 13 -47.40 31.45 -31.83
CA GLY A 13 -47.99 31.34 -33.15
C GLY A 13 -48.91 32.52 -33.42
N THR A 14 -49.71 32.43 -34.46
CA THR A 14 -50.70 33.45 -34.80
C THR A 14 -51.86 33.52 -33.79
N CYS A 15 -52.03 32.51 -32.97
CA CYS A 15 -53.00 32.43 -31.85
C CYS A 15 -52.24 32.46 -30.52
N ALA A 16 -52.88 32.00 -29.42
CA ALA A 16 -52.30 32.03 -28.08
C ALA A 16 -50.98 31.25 -27.98
N PRO A 17 -49.97 31.73 -27.23
CA PRO A 17 -48.71 31.01 -26.98
C PRO A 17 -48.90 29.78 -26.11
N ALA A 18 -48.04 28.77 -26.29
CA ALA A 18 -47.98 27.59 -25.45
C ALA A 18 -46.61 27.52 -24.78
N THR A 19 -46.57 27.05 -23.53
CA THR A 19 -45.34 26.89 -22.75
C THR A 19 -45.17 25.41 -22.41
N SER A 20 -43.98 24.87 -22.69
CA SER A 20 -43.64 23.47 -22.33
C SER A 20 -43.47 23.29 -20.81
N GLY A 21 -43.51 22.06 -20.35
CA GLY A 21 -42.91 21.68 -19.06
C GLY A 21 -41.41 22.03 -19.00
N ALA A 22 -40.88 22.12 -17.77
CA ALA A 22 -39.45 22.40 -17.56
C ALA A 22 -38.64 21.10 -17.42
N GLY A 23 -37.43 21.07 -18.02
CA GLY A 23 -36.43 20.04 -17.82
C GLY A 23 -35.31 20.55 -16.94
N THR A 24 -34.81 19.73 -16.03
CA THR A 24 -33.68 20.07 -15.13
C THR A 24 -32.35 19.62 -15.76
N LEU A 25 -31.36 20.51 -15.78
CA LEU A 25 -29.97 20.17 -16.15
C LEU A 25 -29.23 19.63 -14.95
N THR A 26 -28.70 18.42 -15.08
CA THR A 26 -27.71 17.84 -14.12
C THR A 26 -26.33 17.84 -14.78
N VAL A 27 -25.36 18.47 -14.13
CA VAL A 27 -23.95 18.48 -14.57
C VAL A 27 -23.15 17.59 -13.65
N ASN A 28 -22.64 16.48 -14.19
CA ASN A 28 -21.75 15.57 -13.50
C ASN A 28 -20.29 16.06 -13.61
N THR A 29 -19.49 15.75 -12.58
CA THR A 29 -18.06 16.08 -12.53
C THR A 29 -17.20 14.86 -12.85
N LEU A 30 -16.07 15.11 -13.50
CA LEU A 30 -15.07 14.07 -13.81
C LEU A 30 -14.46 13.49 -12.52
N PRO A 31 -14.10 12.20 -12.52
CA PRO A 31 -13.28 11.64 -11.45
C PRO A 31 -11.90 12.32 -11.43
N LEU A 32 -11.42 12.65 -10.23
CA LEU A 32 -10.12 13.27 -10.00
C LEU A 32 -9.51 12.73 -8.71
N VAL A 33 -8.35 12.09 -8.80
CA VAL A 33 -7.55 11.72 -7.62
C VAL A 33 -6.92 12.99 -7.04
N THR A 34 -7.20 13.29 -5.78
CA THR A 34 -6.72 14.47 -5.06
C THR A 34 -5.61 14.16 -4.06
N VAL A 35 -5.56 12.90 -3.54
CA VAL A 35 -4.47 12.41 -2.70
C VAL A 35 -4.05 11.04 -3.22
N ASN A 36 -2.77 10.91 -3.53
CA ASN A 36 -2.17 9.66 -4.01
C ASN A 36 -1.78 8.75 -2.84
N PRO A 37 -1.65 7.42 -3.06
CA PRO A 37 -1.07 6.52 -2.09
C PRO A 37 0.40 6.86 -1.86
N ILE A 38 0.91 6.53 -0.68
CA ILE A 38 2.30 6.76 -0.26
C ILE A 38 3.02 5.41 -0.10
N ASP A 39 4.35 5.43 -0.26
CA ASP A 39 5.21 4.27 -0.03
C ASP A 39 5.08 3.78 1.41
N VAL A 40 5.13 2.46 1.58
CA VAL A 40 4.98 1.80 2.89
C VAL A 40 6.12 0.83 3.11
N THR A 41 6.69 0.86 4.32
CA THR A 41 7.71 -0.10 4.78
C THR A 41 7.16 -0.85 5.99
N VAL A 42 7.12 -2.19 5.92
CA VAL A 42 6.60 -3.05 6.98
C VAL A 42 7.43 -4.33 7.11
N CYS A 43 7.36 -4.96 8.29
CA CYS A 43 8.03 -6.23 8.53
C CYS A 43 7.33 -7.40 7.83
N GLU A 44 8.12 -8.39 7.45
CA GLU A 44 7.66 -9.67 6.92
C GLU A 44 6.58 -10.30 7.81
N GLY A 45 5.53 -10.84 7.19
CA GLY A 45 4.42 -11.48 7.89
C GLY A 45 3.38 -10.53 8.47
N THR A 46 3.57 -9.20 8.39
CA THR A 46 2.55 -8.22 8.81
C THR A 46 1.67 -7.80 7.65
N GLY A 47 0.55 -7.14 7.96
CA GLY A 47 -0.35 -6.54 6.98
C GLY A 47 -0.11 -5.03 6.82
N THR A 48 -0.68 -4.46 5.75
CA THR A 48 -0.68 -3.02 5.48
C THR A 48 -1.90 -2.59 4.67
N SER A 49 -2.03 -1.29 4.40
CA SER A 49 -3.06 -0.73 3.53
C SER A 49 -2.52 0.42 2.69
N PHE A 50 -3.16 0.63 1.53
CA PHE A 50 -2.93 1.79 0.68
C PHE A 50 -4.25 2.53 0.48
N SER A 51 -4.21 3.86 0.48
CA SER A 51 -5.41 4.69 0.34
C SER A 51 -5.21 5.80 -0.68
N VAL A 52 -6.31 6.20 -1.31
CA VAL A 52 -6.41 7.38 -2.19
C VAL A 52 -7.60 8.24 -1.75
N THR A 53 -7.54 9.54 -2.04
CA THR A 53 -8.72 10.39 -2.00
C THR A 53 -9.05 10.86 -3.40
N ALA A 54 -10.32 10.84 -3.77
CA ALA A 54 -10.77 11.29 -5.07
C ALA A 54 -12.11 12.02 -4.97
N THR A 55 -12.39 12.86 -5.96
CA THR A 55 -13.66 13.57 -6.15
C THR A 55 -14.25 13.22 -7.50
N GLY A 56 -15.54 13.44 -7.68
CA GLY A 56 -16.27 13.18 -8.93
C GLY A 56 -17.70 12.70 -8.67
N THR A 57 -18.50 12.61 -9.71
CA THR A 57 -19.88 12.10 -9.63
C THR A 57 -19.90 10.59 -9.86
N GLY A 58 -20.49 9.83 -8.91
CA GLY A 58 -20.64 8.36 -9.04
C GLY A 58 -19.31 7.62 -9.13
N ILE A 59 -18.30 8.03 -8.36
CA ILE A 59 -16.96 7.44 -8.43
C ILE A 59 -16.93 6.01 -7.90
N THR A 60 -16.12 5.19 -8.55
CA THR A 60 -15.76 3.81 -8.21
C THR A 60 -14.26 3.63 -8.25
N TYR A 61 -13.74 2.64 -7.55
CA TYR A 61 -12.31 2.39 -7.42
C TYR A 61 -11.96 1.01 -7.94
N GLN A 62 -10.75 0.88 -8.47
CA GLN A 62 -10.10 -0.39 -8.80
C GLN A 62 -8.62 -0.29 -8.49
N TRP A 63 -8.15 -1.04 -7.50
CA TRP A 63 -6.73 -1.14 -7.20
C TRP A 63 -6.03 -2.08 -8.17
N GLN A 64 -4.80 -1.71 -8.51
CA GLN A 64 -3.91 -2.44 -9.39
C GLN A 64 -2.57 -2.69 -8.70
N GLU A 65 -1.95 -3.83 -9.00
CA GLU A 65 -0.62 -4.24 -8.57
C GLU A 65 0.31 -4.32 -9.78
N ASP A 66 1.58 -3.97 -9.57
CA ASP A 66 2.66 -4.23 -10.51
C ASP A 66 3.79 -4.96 -9.76
N SER A 67 3.99 -6.23 -10.11
CA SER A 67 5.07 -7.08 -9.59
C SER A 67 6.35 -7.03 -10.45
N GLY A 68 6.44 -6.06 -11.39
CA GLY A 68 7.56 -5.91 -12.33
C GLY A 68 7.19 -6.18 -13.80
N SER A 69 5.95 -6.60 -14.07
CA SER A 69 5.47 -6.92 -15.43
C SER A 69 4.36 -5.97 -15.91
N GLY A 70 4.13 -4.87 -15.18
CA GLY A 70 3.07 -3.90 -15.44
C GLY A 70 1.87 -4.07 -14.53
N PHE A 71 1.00 -3.04 -14.50
CA PHE A 71 -0.15 -2.99 -13.61
C PHE A 71 -1.28 -3.91 -14.07
N VAL A 72 -1.77 -4.75 -13.15
CA VAL A 72 -2.93 -5.63 -13.32
C VAL A 72 -3.98 -5.36 -12.26
N ASN A 73 -5.25 -5.51 -12.60
CA ASN A 73 -6.35 -5.33 -11.64
C ASN A 73 -6.28 -6.39 -10.55
N LEU A 74 -6.42 -5.96 -9.29
CA LEU A 74 -6.58 -6.84 -8.15
C LEU A 74 -8.05 -7.28 -7.99
N ALA A 75 -8.23 -8.48 -7.44
CA ALA A 75 -9.51 -8.99 -6.95
C ALA A 75 -9.44 -9.22 -5.44
N ASN A 76 -10.60 -9.14 -4.77
CA ASN A 76 -10.67 -9.54 -3.36
C ASN A 76 -10.42 -11.04 -3.23
N GLY A 77 -9.58 -11.42 -2.28
CA GLY A 77 -9.19 -12.82 -2.03
C GLY A 77 -7.69 -12.96 -1.77
N GLY A 78 -7.27 -14.13 -1.27
CA GLY A 78 -5.91 -14.33 -0.83
C GLY A 78 -5.53 -13.33 0.25
N VAL A 79 -4.50 -12.51 0.00
CA VAL A 79 -4.04 -11.47 0.94
C VAL A 79 -4.72 -10.12 0.71
N TYR A 80 -5.48 -9.94 -0.37
CA TYR A 80 -6.09 -8.65 -0.74
C TYR A 80 -7.54 -8.54 -0.31
N SER A 81 -7.93 -7.37 0.19
CA SER A 81 -9.32 -7.02 0.47
C SER A 81 -9.59 -5.55 0.16
N ASN A 82 -10.87 -5.21 -0.03
CA ASN A 82 -11.31 -3.83 -0.31
C ASN A 82 -10.71 -3.22 -1.60
N VAL A 83 -10.36 -4.05 -2.59
CA VAL A 83 -9.69 -3.59 -3.82
C VAL A 83 -10.54 -2.70 -4.72
N THR A 84 -11.83 -2.55 -4.42
CA THR A 84 -12.77 -1.67 -5.11
C THR A 84 -13.25 -0.50 -4.25
N THR A 85 -12.50 -0.16 -3.20
CA THR A 85 -12.79 0.98 -2.31
C THR A 85 -11.62 1.97 -2.28
N ALA A 86 -11.80 3.13 -1.65
CA ALA A 86 -10.76 4.15 -1.51
C ALA A 86 -9.52 3.66 -0.75
N THR A 87 -9.67 2.64 0.11
CA THR A 87 -8.57 2.04 0.87
C THR A 87 -8.59 0.53 0.65
N MET A 88 -7.53 -0.02 0.05
CA MET A 88 -7.32 -1.46 0.00
C MET A 88 -6.44 -1.93 1.15
N SER A 89 -6.57 -3.20 1.53
CA SER A 89 -5.78 -3.83 2.58
C SER A 89 -5.06 -5.07 2.06
N ILE A 90 -3.84 -5.27 2.56
CA ILE A 90 -3.02 -6.46 2.37
C ILE A 90 -2.84 -7.09 3.75
N SER A 91 -3.33 -8.31 3.95
CA SER A 91 -3.27 -8.99 5.25
C SER A 91 -1.89 -9.56 5.57
N ASN A 92 -1.07 -9.84 4.55
CA ASN A 92 0.27 -10.37 4.67
C ASN A 92 1.13 -9.94 3.49
N VAL A 93 2.29 -9.34 3.77
CA VAL A 93 3.20 -8.78 2.75
C VAL A 93 4.31 -9.74 2.29
N VAL A 94 4.35 -10.96 2.80
CA VAL A 94 5.40 -11.95 2.45
C VAL A 94 5.51 -12.10 0.92
N GLY A 95 6.72 -11.87 0.40
CA GLY A 95 7.04 -11.99 -1.02
C GLY A 95 6.52 -10.84 -1.89
N LYS A 96 6.11 -9.71 -1.29
CA LYS A 96 5.62 -8.54 -2.02
C LYS A 96 6.56 -7.32 -1.96
N GLY A 97 7.76 -7.51 -1.46
CA GLY A 97 8.78 -6.46 -1.45
C GLY A 97 9.09 -5.96 -2.87
N GLY A 98 9.04 -4.66 -3.09
CA GLY A 98 9.26 -4.01 -4.38
C GLY A 98 7.99 -3.91 -5.26
N TYR A 99 6.86 -4.50 -4.89
CA TYR A 99 5.61 -4.35 -5.62
C TYR A 99 5.07 -2.93 -5.52
N ARG A 100 4.42 -2.48 -6.58
CA ARG A 100 3.83 -1.14 -6.68
C ARG A 100 2.31 -1.23 -6.78
N TYR A 101 1.63 -0.31 -6.10
CA TYR A 101 0.16 -0.27 -6.04
C TYR A 101 -0.36 1.09 -6.46
N ARG A 102 -1.43 1.11 -7.25
CA ARG A 102 -2.14 2.33 -7.66
C ARG A 102 -3.64 2.10 -7.73
N ALA A 103 -4.41 3.17 -7.70
CA ALA A 103 -5.86 3.12 -7.89
C ALA A 103 -6.27 3.77 -9.21
N VAL A 104 -7.18 3.13 -9.93
CA VAL A 104 -7.93 3.70 -11.05
C VAL A 104 -9.31 4.10 -10.51
N VAL A 105 -9.66 5.37 -10.64
CA VAL A 105 -10.92 5.94 -10.19
C VAL A 105 -11.77 6.27 -11.42
N SER A 106 -12.85 5.55 -11.60
CA SER A 106 -13.85 5.78 -12.64
C SER A 106 -15.04 6.53 -12.06
N GLY A 107 -15.90 7.09 -12.90
CA GLY A 107 -17.11 7.80 -12.48
C GLY A 107 -18.14 7.86 -13.59
N THR A 108 -19.22 8.60 -13.36
CA THR A 108 -20.29 8.82 -14.36
C THR A 108 -19.76 9.47 -15.64
N CYS A 109 -18.73 10.32 -15.52
CA CYS A 109 -18.05 10.94 -16.65
C CYS A 109 -16.69 10.26 -16.93
N SER A 110 -16.28 10.23 -18.22
CA SER A 110 -14.95 9.78 -18.65
C SER A 110 -14.08 10.97 -19.07
N PRO A 111 -12.73 10.83 -19.02
CA PRO A 111 -11.95 9.63 -18.68
C PRO A 111 -11.84 9.36 -17.19
N ALA A 112 -11.42 8.13 -16.83
CA ALA A 112 -11.02 7.76 -15.47
C ALA A 112 -9.76 8.53 -15.04
N SER A 113 -9.57 8.71 -13.72
CA SER A 113 -8.37 9.28 -13.11
C SER A 113 -7.55 8.17 -12.46
N THR A 114 -6.26 8.10 -12.75
CA THR A 114 -5.35 7.10 -12.17
C THR A 114 -4.37 7.79 -11.22
N SER A 115 -4.19 7.23 -10.02
CA SER A 115 -3.21 7.73 -9.06
C SER A 115 -1.78 7.47 -9.52
N THR A 116 -0.79 8.17 -8.93
CA THR A 116 0.58 7.67 -8.91
C THR A 116 0.62 6.32 -8.19
N SER A 117 1.70 5.57 -8.39
CA SER A 117 1.92 4.33 -7.64
C SER A 117 2.70 4.57 -6.38
N ALA A 118 2.43 3.75 -5.36
CA ALA A 118 3.19 3.62 -4.13
C ALA A 118 3.90 2.27 -4.09
N THR A 119 5.11 2.23 -3.53
CA THR A 119 5.95 1.04 -3.40
C THR A 119 5.79 0.42 -2.02
N LEU A 120 5.70 -0.91 -1.98
CA LEU A 120 5.75 -1.69 -0.75
C LEU A 120 7.19 -2.16 -0.52
N THR A 121 7.77 -1.79 0.62
CA THR A 121 9.07 -2.30 1.08
C THR A 121 8.86 -3.31 2.19
N GLU A 122 9.23 -4.56 1.95
CA GLU A 122 9.18 -5.63 2.94
C GLU A 122 10.54 -5.74 3.64
N GLN A 123 10.54 -5.59 4.97
CA GLN A 123 11.72 -5.84 5.81
C GLN A 123 11.70 -7.27 6.30
N LYS A 124 12.80 -8.00 6.08
CA LYS A 124 12.95 -9.39 6.50
C LYS A 124 13.26 -9.50 7.98
N ASN A 125 12.62 -10.47 8.63
CA ASN A 125 12.90 -10.80 10.03
C ASN A 125 14.34 -11.30 10.20
N ALA A 126 14.93 -11.05 11.37
CA ALA A 126 16.25 -11.60 11.71
C ALA A 126 16.14 -13.12 11.94
N VAL A 127 16.96 -13.87 11.24
CA VAL A 127 17.06 -15.34 11.37
C VAL A 127 18.52 -15.74 11.47
N VAL A 128 18.88 -16.46 12.54
CA VAL A 128 20.22 -17.08 12.65
C VAL A 128 20.26 -18.30 11.74
N SER A 129 21.12 -18.25 10.70
CA SER A 129 21.28 -19.35 9.75
C SER A 129 22.41 -20.31 10.15
N VAL A 130 23.45 -19.80 10.83
CA VAL A 130 24.53 -20.63 11.39
C VAL A 130 24.79 -20.14 12.82
N PRO A 131 24.47 -20.95 13.85
CA PRO A 131 24.80 -20.62 15.24
C PRO A 131 26.30 -20.75 15.50
N PRO A 132 26.83 -20.20 16.61
CA PRO A 132 28.19 -20.45 17.04
C PRO A 132 28.42 -21.96 17.32
N SER A 133 29.61 -22.44 16.98
CA SER A 133 30.02 -23.81 17.27
C SER A 133 30.82 -23.88 18.57
N ASP A 134 30.85 -25.09 19.17
CA ASP A 134 31.73 -25.36 20.32
C ASP A 134 33.17 -25.12 20.01
N GLY A 135 33.92 -24.60 20.95
CA GLY A 135 35.37 -24.33 20.85
C GLY A 135 36.18 -25.02 21.96
N THR A 136 37.28 -25.63 21.64
CA THR A 136 38.23 -26.18 22.59
C THR A 136 39.61 -25.54 22.35
N ILE A 137 40.21 -24.96 23.40
CA ILE A 137 41.50 -24.27 23.31
C ILE A 137 42.37 -24.65 24.52
N CYS A 138 43.68 -24.52 24.35
CA CYS A 138 44.64 -24.61 25.48
C CYS A 138 44.65 -23.27 26.25
N ALA A 139 44.94 -23.32 27.53
CA ALA A 139 45.10 -22.12 28.36
C ALA A 139 46.17 -21.17 27.74
N GLY A 140 45.84 -19.87 27.71
CA GLY A 140 46.68 -18.83 27.12
C GLY A 140 46.50 -18.60 25.61
N ASN A 141 45.68 -19.40 24.92
CA ASN A 141 45.38 -19.21 23.52
C ASN A 141 44.07 -18.41 23.33
N ASN A 142 43.95 -17.78 22.15
CA ASN A 142 42.76 -17.06 21.75
C ASN A 142 41.81 -17.95 20.93
N THR A 143 40.55 -17.68 21.00
CA THR A 143 39.49 -18.29 20.14
C THR A 143 38.52 -17.24 19.64
N THR A 144 37.76 -17.60 18.64
CA THR A 144 36.68 -16.75 18.07
C THR A 144 35.40 -17.55 17.96
N PHE A 145 34.28 -16.90 18.20
CA PHE A 145 32.97 -17.42 17.88
C PHE A 145 32.38 -16.61 16.74
N SER A 146 31.68 -17.26 15.83
CA SER A 146 31.03 -16.61 14.71
C SER A 146 29.54 -17.02 14.64
N VAL A 147 28.74 -16.15 14.10
CA VAL A 147 27.33 -16.39 13.82
C VAL A 147 27.02 -15.86 12.42
N THR A 148 26.18 -16.56 11.67
CA THR A 148 25.63 -16.04 10.41
C THR A 148 24.14 -15.83 10.59
N ALA A 149 23.66 -14.67 10.19
CA ALA A 149 22.24 -14.33 10.22
C ALA A 149 21.80 -13.65 8.93
N THR A 150 20.53 -13.76 8.61
CA THR A 150 19.85 -13.06 7.52
C THR A 150 18.74 -12.18 8.09
N GLY A 151 18.36 -11.13 7.36
CA GLY A 151 17.33 -10.17 7.78
C GLY A 151 17.66 -8.75 7.32
N THR A 152 16.81 -7.81 7.66
CA THR A 152 17.00 -6.39 7.31
C THR A 152 17.47 -5.62 8.55
N GLY A 153 18.53 -4.79 8.40
CA GLY A 153 19.01 -3.90 9.46
C GLY A 153 19.56 -4.64 10.68
N LEU A 154 20.29 -5.75 10.47
CA LEU A 154 20.82 -6.59 11.54
C LEU A 154 21.80 -5.84 12.44
N THR A 155 21.68 -6.07 13.76
CA THR A 155 22.65 -5.71 14.79
C THR A 155 22.99 -6.94 15.61
N TYR A 156 24.19 -6.99 16.16
CA TYR A 156 24.70 -8.15 16.89
C TYR A 156 25.10 -7.77 18.31
N GLN A 157 24.71 -8.58 19.29
CA GLN A 157 25.14 -8.48 20.67
C GLN A 157 25.53 -9.86 21.17
N TRP A 158 26.81 -10.02 21.51
CA TRP A 158 27.30 -11.25 22.15
C TRP A 158 26.95 -11.29 23.63
N GLN A 159 26.60 -12.46 24.10
CA GLN A 159 26.27 -12.71 25.49
C GLN A 159 27.08 -13.90 26.01
N GLN A 160 27.41 -13.89 27.30
CA GLN A 160 28.11 -14.95 27.99
C GLN A 160 27.29 -15.45 29.18
N SER A 161 27.37 -16.77 29.44
CA SER A 161 26.86 -17.41 30.67
C SER A 161 27.96 -18.29 31.29
N THR A 162 28.06 -18.26 32.59
CA THR A 162 28.92 -19.14 33.41
C THR A 162 28.11 -20.16 34.19
N GLY A 163 26.95 -20.57 33.66
CA GLY A 163 26.04 -21.52 34.33
C GLY A 163 24.75 -20.85 34.91
N GLY A 164 24.63 -19.51 34.79
CA GLY A 164 23.44 -18.73 35.15
C GLY A 164 22.80 -18.10 33.92
N PRO A 165 22.04 -17.00 34.07
CA PRO A 165 21.48 -16.23 32.93
C PRO A 165 22.58 -15.66 32.05
N PHE A 166 22.29 -15.51 30.73
CA PHE A 166 23.18 -14.84 29.80
C PHE A 166 23.26 -13.33 30.08
N VAL A 167 24.45 -12.76 30.03
CA VAL A 167 24.74 -11.33 30.21
C VAL A 167 25.46 -10.77 28.96
N ASN A 168 25.16 -9.51 28.62
CA ASN A 168 25.79 -8.84 27.48
C ASN A 168 27.29 -8.65 27.71
N LEU A 169 28.08 -8.94 26.69
CA LEU A 169 29.51 -8.60 26.64
C LEU A 169 29.69 -7.17 26.16
N ALA A 170 30.56 -6.42 26.84
CA ALA A 170 31.01 -5.11 26.36
C ALA A 170 32.16 -5.27 25.35
N ASN A 171 32.27 -4.37 24.39
CA ASN A 171 33.44 -4.34 23.50
C ASN A 171 34.71 -3.98 24.33
N GLY A 172 35.77 -4.79 24.16
CA GLY A 172 37.07 -4.55 24.84
C GLY A 172 37.28 -5.31 26.16
N GLY A 173 36.45 -6.28 26.48
CA GLY A 173 36.67 -7.22 27.57
C GLY A 173 37.56 -8.40 27.12
N VAL A 174 38.72 -8.59 27.78
CA VAL A 174 39.75 -9.63 27.75
C VAL A 174 40.08 -10.25 26.39
#